data_2a1b4d098e515d8c38d71b1c8ee10736
#
_entry.id   2a1b4d098e515d8c38d71b1c8ee10736
#
_cell.length_a   1.000
_cell.length_b   1.000
_cell.length_c   1.000
_cell.angle_alpha   90.00
_cell.angle_beta   90.00
_cell.angle_gamma   90.00
#
_symmetry.space_group_name_H-M   'P 1'
#
loop_
_entity.id
_entity.type
_entity.pdbx_description
1 polymer ?
#
loop_
_entity_poly.entity_id
_entity_poly.type
_entity_poly.pdbx_seq_one_letter_code
_entity_poly.pdbx_strand_id
1 'polypeptide(L)'
;MTLQECMVQALGSSRIMRDLGVSIIRSPQSVGSNLDPAIVFTDPRVGEEAALSAFDANFLASSFYEKNDRALNNQFFGINGDFRQDLSTSQIGVNKRSATGGLFTLRDVTIYDRNNQLSNRFVPFSWENYIEAQVRQPLMQGAGTQFNRIAGPGSSPGQLNGVLLARVRTDINLVDFERAVRDFLADVENAYWDLYFSYRDLDARIEVREIAEDTLRRLPPNDTSIGKRAQAQEQVDRFQSEVVDALNGRVIDGTRTNNGSVGGSFRGSGGIRVSERKLRLLSGLPINDGTLIRPSDSPCTAKMMFDWDSSIQEALTLREELRRQRWVVQQRSLELIANRNFLKPQLDLVSQYRMRGFSNDLSAATSPFNGQYQEWQLGLEYQMPVGFRRANASVRNSELTLVRETEVLREQERAVHYGLSNAVNESKRAFDNLLLQEKRLISIVEQLNAIEAKQDAAERAELDVRLETHRRLLDARLRYHQAEVEYVLALRNVNVEKGTLLRYCNVWLNESASSGDATIDAYNRVAVQDYQVFPNSRDKVIGMSTR
;
A
#
# COMPACT_ATOMS: atom_id res chain seq x y z
N MET A 1 -20.84 -21.99 1.86
CA MET A 1 -20.22 -20.65 1.84
C MET A 1 -20.14 -20.20 0.40
N THR A 2 -20.67 -19.02 0.10
CA THR A 2 -20.57 -18.43 -1.24
C THR A 2 -19.24 -17.69 -1.41
N LEU A 3 -18.83 -17.42 -2.65
CA LEU A 3 -17.62 -16.65 -2.94
C LEU A 3 -17.70 -15.24 -2.33
N GLN A 4 -18.88 -14.61 -2.42
CA GLN A 4 -19.08 -13.27 -1.85
C GLN A 4 -18.95 -13.28 -0.31
N GLU A 5 -19.56 -14.26 0.36
CA GLU A 5 -19.37 -14.42 1.82
C GLU A 5 -17.90 -14.62 2.20
N CYS A 6 -17.17 -15.40 1.39
CA CYS A 6 -15.76 -15.65 1.59
C CYS A 6 -14.93 -14.36 1.46
N MET A 7 -15.20 -13.55 0.43
CA MET A 7 -14.54 -12.26 0.21
C MET A 7 -14.83 -11.27 1.34
N VAL A 8 -16.10 -11.15 1.76
CA VAL A 8 -16.49 -10.29 2.89
C VAL A 8 -15.79 -10.71 4.18
N GLN A 9 -15.75 -12.02 4.45
CA GLN A 9 -15.07 -12.56 5.64
C GLN A 9 -13.56 -12.31 5.56
N ALA A 10 -12.94 -12.51 4.40
CA ALA A 10 -11.53 -12.27 4.19
C ALA A 10 -11.15 -10.80 4.41
N LEU A 11 -11.89 -9.86 3.84
CA LEU A 11 -11.70 -8.42 4.04
C LEU A 11 -11.95 -7.99 5.48
N GLY A 12 -13.03 -8.47 6.10
CA GLY A 12 -13.38 -8.14 7.49
C GLY A 12 -12.37 -8.64 8.52
N SER A 13 -11.71 -9.78 8.26
CA SER A 13 -10.72 -10.38 9.15
C SER A 13 -9.28 -9.92 8.91
N SER A 14 -8.99 -9.31 7.74
CA SER A 14 -7.63 -8.96 7.33
C SER A 14 -7.31 -7.50 7.58
N ARG A 15 -6.51 -7.21 8.61
CA ARG A 15 -5.82 -5.92 8.77
C ARG A 15 -4.56 -5.85 7.92
N ILE A 16 -3.98 -6.99 7.63
CA ILE A 16 -2.79 -7.20 6.80
C ILE A 16 -3.23 -8.07 5.64
N MET A 17 -2.90 -7.70 4.41
CA MET A 17 -3.19 -8.51 3.22
C MET A 17 -2.39 -9.80 3.30
N ARG A 18 -3.09 -10.90 3.60
CA ARG A 18 -2.47 -12.22 3.75
C ARG A 18 -2.14 -12.79 2.39
N ASP A 19 -1.02 -13.48 2.30
CA ASP A 19 -0.65 -14.25 1.13
C ASP A 19 -0.39 -15.73 1.49
N LEU A 20 -0.36 -16.58 0.48
CA LEU A 20 -0.03 -17.99 0.63
C LEU A 20 1.48 -18.25 0.63
N GLY A 21 2.28 -17.23 0.38
CA GLY A 21 3.71 -17.32 0.06
C GLY A 21 4.67 -17.13 1.23
N VAL A 22 4.26 -17.08 2.50
CA VAL A 22 5.16 -16.88 3.67
C VAL A 22 5.82 -15.49 3.73
N SER A 23 5.37 -14.51 2.92
CA SER A 23 5.94 -13.16 2.91
C SER A 23 5.80 -12.48 4.28
N ILE A 24 4.69 -12.71 5.00
CA ILE A 24 4.44 -12.19 6.36
C ILE A 24 5.55 -12.60 7.34
N ILE A 25 6.07 -13.82 7.23
CA ILE A 25 7.12 -14.32 8.13
C ILE A 25 8.51 -13.88 7.68
N ARG A 26 8.78 -13.91 6.36
CA ARG A 26 10.14 -13.69 5.80
C ARG A 26 10.41 -12.24 5.45
N SER A 27 9.39 -11.50 5.02
CA SER A 27 9.49 -10.13 4.57
C SER A 27 8.30 -9.30 5.06
N PRO A 28 8.12 -9.14 6.37
CA PRO A 28 6.94 -8.46 6.94
C PRO A 28 6.78 -7.03 6.47
N GLN A 29 7.86 -6.37 6.04
CA GLN A 29 7.84 -4.99 5.54
C GLN A 29 7.28 -4.85 4.12
N SER A 30 7.16 -5.95 3.36
CA SER A 30 6.64 -5.94 1.98
C SER A 30 5.15 -6.23 1.90
N VAL A 31 4.51 -6.54 3.01
CA VAL A 31 3.10 -6.91 3.07
C VAL A 31 2.25 -5.66 3.26
N GLY A 32 1.28 -5.47 2.36
CA GLY A 32 0.34 -4.34 2.45
C GLY A 32 -0.59 -4.47 3.65
N SER A 33 -0.93 -3.34 4.24
CA SER A 33 -1.88 -3.24 5.35
C SER A 33 -2.90 -2.14 5.11
N ASN A 34 -4.04 -2.23 5.78
CA ASN A 34 -5.05 -1.18 5.75
C ASN A 34 -4.61 0.09 6.50
N LEU A 35 -3.45 0.06 7.18
CA LEU A 35 -2.86 1.19 7.89
C LEU A 35 -1.87 1.98 7.02
N ASP A 36 -1.39 1.41 5.91
CA ASP A 36 -0.34 2.03 5.09
C ASP A 36 -0.67 3.46 4.62
N PRO A 37 -1.90 3.76 4.15
CA PRO A 37 -2.25 5.13 3.78
C PRO A 37 -2.17 6.11 4.96
N ALA A 38 -2.60 5.69 6.16
CA ALA A 38 -2.52 6.52 7.36
C ALA A 38 -1.06 6.71 7.83
N ILE A 39 -0.22 5.69 7.70
CA ILE A 39 1.21 5.78 8.03
C ILE A 39 1.92 6.79 7.12
N VAL A 40 1.63 6.76 5.81
CA VAL A 40 2.23 7.72 4.85
C VAL A 40 1.73 9.13 5.10
N PHE A 41 0.44 9.30 5.40
CA PHE A 41 -0.15 10.60 5.72
C PHE A 41 0.46 11.22 6.99
N THR A 42 0.67 10.42 8.03
CA THR A 42 1.20 10.85 9.34
C THR A 42 2.72 10.78 9.45
N ASP A 43 3.46 10.43 8.39
CA ASP A 43 4.93 10.34 8.45
C ASP A 43 5.53 11.69 8.85
N PRO A 44 6.27 11.77 9.98
CA PRO A 44 6.80 13.04 10.49
C PRO A 44 7.88 13.67 9.61
N ARG A 45 8.37 12.96 8.58
CA ARG A 45 9.41 13.47 7.67
C ARG A 45 8.86 13.91 6.33
N VAL A 46 7.87 13.19 5.80
CA VAL A 46 7.41 13.36 4.41
C VAL A 46 5.90 13.37 4.25
N GLY A 47 5.14 13.21 5.34
CA GLY A 47 3.68 13.22 5.36
C GLY A 47 3.09 14.61 5.17
N GLU A 48 1.79 14.68 4.97
CA GLU A 48 1.06 15.94 4.75
C GLU A 48 1.09 16.83 5.98
N GLU A 49 0.87 16.27 7.17
CA GLU A 49 0.95 17.01 8.45
C GLU A 49 2.35 17.58 8.69
N ALA A 50 3.40 16.79 8.41
CA ALA A 50 4.78 17.24 8.51
C ALA A 50 5.09 18.38 7.52
N ALA A 51 4.53 18.35 6.32
CA ALA A 51 4.68 19.42 5.34
C ALA A 51 3.90 20.68 5.72
N LEU A 52 2.75 20.54 6.38
CA LEU A 52 1.96 21.66 6.91
C LEU A 52 2.63 22.29 8.13
N SER A 53 3.22 21.50 9.02
CA SER A 53 3.90 21.98 10.23
C SER A 53 5.06 22.94 9.94
N ALA A 54 5.63 22.91 8.74
CA ALA A 54 6.64 23.87 8.29
C ALA A 54 6.13 25.33 8.22
N PHE A 55 4.80 25.53 8.23
CA PHE A 55 4.14 26.83 8.25
C PHE A 55 3.58 27.21 9.64
N ASP A 56 3.74 26.35 10.64
CA ASP A 56 3.30 26.63 12.00
C ASP A 56 4.09 27.76 12.65
N ALA A 57 3.46 28.37 13.63
CA ALA A 57 4.13 29.37 14.44
C ALA A 57 5.01 28.70 15.50
N ASN A 58 6.27 29.12 15.59
CA ASN A 58 7.18 28.64 16.61
C ASN A 58 7.32 29.69 17.71
N PHE A 59 7.09 29.29 18.94
CA PHE A 59 7.35 30.09 20.12
C PHE A 59 8.77 29.83 20.60
N LEU A 60 9.51 30.91 20.88
CA LEU A 60 10.87 30.90 21.36
C LEU A 60 10.95 31.66 22.67
N ALA A 61 11.56 31.07 23.67
CA ALA A 61 11.90 31.75 24.93
C ALA A 61 13.31 31.35 25.34
N SER A 62 14.12 32.32 25.67
CA SER A 62 15.46 32.07 26.22
C SER A 62 15.84 33.15 27.22
N SER A 63 16.59 32.77 28.24
CA SER A 63 17.15 33.71 29.22
C SER A 63 18.57 33.27 29.57
N PHE A 64 19.48 34.18 29.40
CA PHE A 64 20.89 33.97 29.70
C PHE A 64 21.34 34.96 30.75
N TYR A 65 22.10 34.48 31.72
CA TYR A 65 22.82 35.32 32.68
C TYR A 65 24.31 35.11 32.52
N GLU A 66 25.03 36.21 32.33
CA GLU A 66 26.47 36.21 32.10
C GLU A 66 27.18 37.04 33.18
N LYS A 67 28.24 36.51 33.70
CA LYS A 67 29.17 37.25 34.55
C LYS A 67 30.48 37.41 33.83
N ASN A 68 30.79 38.61 33.42
CA ASN A 68 31.96 38.97 32.65
C ASN A 68 32.98 39.69 33.57
N ASP A 69 34.21 39.19 33.61
CA ASP A 69 35.35 39.81 34.29
C ASP A 69 36.52 39.80 33.30
N ARG A 70 36.80 40.96 32.72
CA ARG A 70 37.72 41.10 31.58
C ARG A 70 38.71 42.23 31.81
N ALA A 71 40.00 41.95 31.65
CA ALA A 71 41.01 42.99 31.53
C ALA A 71 41.00 43.56 30.11
N LEU A 72 40.80 44.85 29.99
CA LEU A 72 40.74 45.53 28.71
C LEU A 72 41.97 46.41 28.51
N ASN A 73 42.52 46.44 27.31
CA ASN A 73 43.62 47.36 26.94
C ASN A 73 43.04 48.75 26.66
N ASN A 74 42.24 49.26 27.59
CA ASN A 74 41.60 50.57 27.50
C ASN A 74 41.34 51.15 28.91
N GLN A 75 41.88 52.30 29.26
CA GLN A 75 41.69 52.90 30.58
C GLN A 75 40.33 53.55 30.80
N PHE A 76 39.56 53.80 29.73
CA PHE A 76 38.25 54.43 29.81
C PHE A 76 37.08 53.43 30.03
N PHE A 77 37.33 52.15 29.85
CA PHE A 77 36.31 51.11 30.09
C PHE A 77 36.63 50.36 31.38
N GLY A 78 35.64 50.32 32.29
CA GLY A 78 35.79 49.72 33.59
C GLY A 78 36.53 50.63 34.56
N ILE A 79 37.08 50.04 35.62
CA ILE A 79 37.92 50.71 36.59
C ILE A 79 39.36 50.26 36.37
N ASN A 80 40.23 51.17 35.97
CA ASN A 80 41.63 50.88 35.68
C ASN A 80 41.93 49.81 34.61
N GLY A 81 41.00 49.65 33.64
CA GLY A 81 41.09 48.62 32.61
C GLY A 81 40.42 47.27 32.98
N ASP A 82 39.95 47.12 34.21
CA ASP A 82 39.17 45.95 34.62
C ASP A 82 37.67 46.21 34.39
N PHE A 83 37.08 45.52 33.43
CA PHE A 83 35.65 45.59 33.15
C PHE A 83 34.95 44.44 33.81
N ARG A 84 34.02 44.72 34.70
CA ARG A 84 33.18 43.76 35.39
C ARG A 84 31.73 44.04 35.05
N GLN A 85 31.03 42.98 34.58
CA GLN A 85 29.66 43.08 34.11
C GLN A 85 28.84 41.86 34.54
N ASP A 86 27.66 42.11 35.07
CA ASP A 86 26.60 41.14 35.20
C ASP A 86 25.54 41.47 34.12
N LEU A 87 25.42 40.60 33.13
CA LEU A 87 24.52 40.78 32.00
C LEU A 87 23.43 39.72 32.02
N SER A 88 22.18 40.09 31.92
CA SER A 88 21.08 39.14 31.73
C SER A 88 20.32 39.52 30.46
N THR A 89 20.19 38.56 29.53
CA THR A 89 19.44 38.73 28.29
C THR A 89 18.31 37.73 28.27
N SER A 90 17.08 38.20 28.33
CA SER A 90 15.88 37.40 28.22
C SER A 90 15.12 37.78 26.96
N GLN A 91 14.70 36.79 26.17
CA GLN A 91 13.91 37.01 25.00
C GLN A 91 12.72 36.05 24.91
N ILE A 92 11.60 36.57 24.47
CA ILE A 92 10.41 35.81 24.14
C ILE A 92 9.96 36.22 22.75
N GLY A 93 9.63 35.27 21.88
CA GLY A 93 9.24 35.60 20.53
C GLY A 93 8.42 34.53 19.84
N VAL A 94 7.81 34.93 18.76
CA VAL A 94 7.08 34.05 17.86
C VAL A 94 7.59 34.29 16.44
N ASN A 95 7.88 33.21 15.74
CA ASN A 95 8.16 33.28 14.32
C ASN A 95 7.16 32.41 13.53
N LYS A 96 6.79 32.87 12.34
CA LYS A 96 5.88 32.17 11.44
C LYS A 96 6.30 32.35 10.00
N ARG A 97 6.28 31.24 9.24
CA ARG A 97 6.47 31.28 7.79
C ARG A 97 5.14 31.37 7.07
N SER A 98 5.07 32.20 6.05
CA SER A 98 3.90 32.35 5.19
C SER A 98 3.98 31.43 3.97
N ALA A 99 2.83 31.14 3.35
CA ALA A 99 2.77 30.41 2.09
C ALA A 99 3.49 31.12 0.93
N THR A 100 3.74 32.42 1.01
CA THR A 100 4.52 33.18 0.02
C THR A 100 6.03 33.02 0.18
N GLY A 101 6.47 32.32 1.25
CA GLY A 101 7.87 32.13 1.61
C GLY A 101 8.41 33.16 2.61
N GLY A 102 7.59 34.16 2.97
CA GLY A 102 7.97 35.20 3.95
C GLY A 102 8.10 34.63 5.36
N LEU A 103 9.08 35.13 6.12
CA LEU A 103 9.27 34.86 7.53
C LEU A 103 8.90 36.10 8.34
N PHE A 104 7.93 35.96 9.22
CA PHE A 104 7.53 36.96 10.18
C PHE A 104 8.08 36.60 11.55
N THR A 105 8.74 37.54 12.21
CA THR A 105 9.29 37.38 13.55
C THR A 105 8.81 38.53 14.41
N LEU A 106 8.22 38.24 15.55
CA LEU A 106 7.89 39.19 16.60
C LEU A 106 8.60 38.72 17.86
N ARG A 107 9.44 39.57 18.44
CA ARG A 107 10.16 39.25 19.68
C ARG A 107 10.20 40.42 20.64
N ASP A 108 10.16 40.11 21.92
CA ASP A 108 10.46 40.99 23.04
C ASP A 108 11.79 40.57 23.64
N VAL A 109 12.71 41.52 23.77
CA VAL A 109 14.03 41.27 24.33
C VAL A 109 14.25 42.24 25.49
N THR A 110 14.52 41.67 26.66
CA THR A 110 14.86 42.43 27.88
C THR A 110 16.27 42.14 28.28
N ILE A 111 17.04 43.20 28.43
CA ILE A 111 18.47 43.18 28.79
C ILE A 111 18.62 43.89 30.12
N TYR A 112 19.25 43.23 31.09
CA TYR A 112 19.75 43.81 32.30
C TYR A 112 21.28 43.89 32.22
N ASP A 113 21.84 45.07 32.39
CA ASP A 113 23.28 45.29 32.37
C ASP A 113 23.72 46.07 33.63
N ARG A 114 24.46 45.37 34.48
CA ARG A 114 25.14 45.96 35.63
C ARG A 114 26.62 45.87 35.40
N ASN A 115 27.28 47.03 35.31
CA ASN A 115 28.72 47.09 35.08
C ASN A 115 29.40 48.20 35.89
N ASN A 116 30.72 48.15 35.94
CA ASN A 116 31.54 49.10 36.69
C ASN A 116 31.97 50.33 35.87
N GLN A 117 31.32 50.60 34.75
CA GLN A 117 31.62 51.76 33.90
C GLN A 117 30.99 53.03 34.50
N LEU A 118 31.84 53.93 35.00
CA LEU A 118 31.41 55.15 35.66
C LEU A 118 30.83 56.20 34.72
N SER A 119 31.13 56.13 33.43
CA SER A 119 30.61 57.04 32.40
C SER A 119 29.20 56.67 31.89
N ASN A 120 28.60 55.61 32.40
CA ASN A 120 27.28 55.23 32.02
C ASN A 120 26.21 56.26 32.48
N ARG A 121 25.13 56.41 31.70
CA ARG A 121 24.01 57.30 32.03
C ARG A 121 23.32 56.84 33.33
N PHE A 122 23.16 55.54 33.51
CA PHE A 122 22.61 54.94 34.72
C PHE A 122 23.68 54.04 35.37
N VAL A 123 23.94 54.26 36.64
CA VAL A 123 24.93 53.54 37.44
C VAL A 123 24.24 53.05 38.70
N PRO A 124 24.44 51.80 39.14
CA PRO A 124 25.37 50.79 38.60
C PRO A 124 24.74 49.87 37.54
N PHE A 125 23.47 50.02 37.22
CA PHE A 125 22.79 49.13 36.30
C PHE A 125 21.78 49.90 35.43
N SER A 126 21.41 49.27 34.28
CA SER A 126 20.36 49.70 33.39
C SER A 126 19.55 48.54 32.90
N TRP A 127 18.29 48.81 32.59
CA TRP A 127 17.41 47.94 31.88
C TRP A 127 17.17 48.46 30.48
N GLU A 128 17.23 47.56 29.50
CA GLU A 128 16.84 47.81 28.13
C GLU A 128 15.78 46.79 27.74
N ASN A 129 14.69 47.26 27.19
CA ASN A 129 13.71 46.37 26.60
C ASN A 129 13.38 46.86 25.20
N TYR A 130 13.25 45.95 24.24
CA TYR A 130 12.74 46.32 22.93
C TYR A 130 11.80 45.23 22.38
N ILE A 131 10.73 45.69 21.74
CA ILE A 131 9.85 44.89 20.93
C ILE A 131 10.28 45.08 19.48
N GLU A 132 10.56 43.96 18.82
CA GLU A 132 11.00 43.91 17.44
C GLU A 132 10.02 43.14 16.58
N ALA A 133 9.54 43.75 15.49
CA ALA A 133 8.81 43.10 14.41
C ALA A 133 9.71 43.07 13.16
N GLN A 134 9.99 41.87 12.67
CA GLN A 134 10.79 41.65 11.47
C GLN A 134 10.00 40.88 10.42
N VAL A 135 10.13 41.31 9.17
CA VAL A 135 9.58 40.60 8.00
C VAL A 135 10.73 40.38 7.02
N ARG A 136 10.90 39.12 6.61
CA ARG A 136 11.84 38.75 5.54
C ARG A 136 11.02 38.09 4.43
N GLN A 137 10.91 38.74 3.28
CA GLN A 137 10.12 38.26 2.14
C GLN A 137 11.04 37.98 0.94
N PRO A 138 11.13 36.71 0.49
CA PRO A 138 11.84 36.41 -0.75
C PRO A 138 11.08 37.00 -1.95
N LEU A 139 11.82 37.61 -2.87
CA LEU A 139 11.30 38.23 -4.08
C LEU A 139 11.61 37.44 -5.34
N MET A 140 12.66 36.60 -5.34
CA MET A 140 13.07 35.80 -6.47
C MET A 140 13.12 34.30 -6.15
N GLN A 141 14.26 33.76 -5.70
CA GLN A 141 14.35 32.36 -5.27
C GLN A 141 13.55 32.18 -3.98
N GLY A 142 12.72 31.15 -3.93
CA GLY A 142 11.87 30.86 -2.76
C GLY A 142 10.59 31.67 -2.69
N ALA A 143 10.38 32.62 -3.62
CA ALA A 143 9.17 33.44 -3.66
C ALA A 143 7.98 32.70 -4.29
N GLY A 144 6.80 33.03 -3.75
CA GLY A 144 5.52 32.61 -4.32
C GLY A 144 4.89 31.38 -3.66
N THR A 145 3.56 31.37 -3.64
CA THR A 145 2.76 30.30 -3.03
C THR A 145 2.95 28.97 -3.75
N GLN A 146 3.04 28.95 -5.07
CA GLN A 146 3.22 27.74 -5.85
C GLN A 146 4.53 27.04 -5.46
N PHE A 147 5.65 27.78 -5.43
CA PHE A 147 6.93 27.21 -5.06
C PHE A 147 6.92 26.64 -3.65
N ASN A 148 6.46 27.39 -2.66
CA ASN A 148 6.47 26.96 -1.26
C ASN A 148 5.49 25.81 -0.97
N ARG A 149 4.39 25.71 -1.70
CA ARG A 149 3.50 24.54 -1.61
C ARG A 149 4.09 23.27 -2.25
N ILE A 150 4.94 23.39 -3.27
CA ILE A 150 5.61 22.25 -3.92
C ILE A 150 6.88 21.86 -3.15
N ALA A 151 7.75 22.83 -2.91
CA ALA A 151 9.08 22.59 -2.37
C ALA A 151 9.12 22.55 -0.83
N GLY A 152 8.20 23.30 -0.19
CA GLY A 152 8.26 23.59 1.23
C GLY A 152 9.17 24.80 1.55
N PRO A 153 8.90 25.51 2.63
CA PRO A 153 9.73 26.64 3.04
C PRO A 153 11.11 26.16 3.52
N GLY A 154 12.16 26.84 3.10
CA GLY A 154 13.54 26.48 3.45
C GLY A 154 14.10 25.27 2.70
N SER A 155 13.43 24.84 1.63
CA SER A 155 13.91 23.77 0.75
C SER A 155 15.22 24.10 0.04
N SER A 156 15.94 23.07 -0.36
CA SER A 156 17.18 23.18 -1.12
C SER A 156 17.12 22.34 -2.41
N PRO A 157 17.99 22.60 -3.41
CA PRO A 157 18.01 21.82 -4.63
C PRO A 157 18.12 20.31 -4.36
N GLY A 158 17.13 19.53 -4.83
CA GLY A 158 17.04 18.09 -4.64
C GLY A 158 16.42 17.62 -3.31
N GLN A 159 16.07 18.55 -2.40
CA GLN A 159 15.39 18.25 -1.13
C GLN A 159 14.07 19.04 -1.05
N LEU A 160 13.01 18.40 -1.51
CA LEU A 160 11.68 19.00 -1.63
C LEU A 160 10.69 18.23 -0.75
N ASN A 161 10.00 18.94 0.13
CA ASN A 161 8.99 18.38 1.01
C ASN A 161 7.82 19.34 1.25
N GLY A 162 7.23 19.84 0.16
CA GLY A 162 6.05 20.69 0.26
C GLY A 162 4.76 19.89 0.28
N VAL A 163 3.68 20.54 0.71
CA VAL A 163 2.35 19.96 0.90
C VAL A 163 1.81 19.26 -0.36
N LEU A 164 2.05 19.84 -1.55
CA LEU A 164 1.58 19.23 -2.80
C LEU A 164 2.32 17.92 -3.13
N LEU A 165 3.61 17.84 -2.85
CA LEU A 165 4.37 16.60 -3.05
C LEU A 165 3.98 15.54 -2.02
N ALA A 166 3.75 15.94 -0.76
CA ALA A 166 3.26 15.05 0.28
C ALA A 166 1.91 14.44 -0.12
N ARG A 167 0.97 15.28 -0.58
CA ARG A 167 -0.35 14.84 -1.04
C ARG A 167 -0.26 13.84 -2.21
N VAL A 168 0.56 14.12 -3.22
CA VAL A 168 0.74 13.18 -4.34
C VAL A 168 1.33 11.84 -3.85
N ARG A 169 2.20 11.85 -2.83
CA ARG A 169 2.71 10.60 -2.22
C ARG A 169 1.59 9.81 -1.53
N THR A 170 0.68 10.49 -0.83
CA THR A 170 -0.51 9.86 -0.25
C THR A 170 -1.40 9.26 -1.34
N ASP A 171 -1.66 9.98 -2.44
CA ASP A 171 -2.44 9.49 -3.59
C ASP A 171 -1.80 8.25 -4.23
N ILE A 172 -0.47 8.23 -4.39
CA ILE A 172 0.28 7.05 -4.89
C ILE A 172 0.09 5.85 -3.95
N ASN A 173 0.18 6.08 -2.64
CA ASN A 173 0.04 5.00 -1.66
C ASN A 173 -1.40 4.45 -1.60
N LEU A 174 -2.41 5.30 -1.77
CA LEU A 174 -3.81 4.87 -1.89
C LEU A 174 -4.02 3.94 -3.09
N VAL A 175 -3.41 4.24 -4.23
CA VAL A 175 -3.47 3.36 -5.40
C VAL A 175 -2.69 2.06 -5.18
N ASP A 176 -1.54 2.11 -4.49
CA ASP A 176 -0.79 0.90 -4.10
C ASP A 176 -1.61 0.01 -3.14
N PHE A 177 -2.37 0.61 -2.22
CA PHE A 177 -3.30 -0.09 -1.35
C PHE A 177 -4.47 -0.72 -2.13
N GLU A 178 -5.09 0.01 -3.06
CA GLU A 178 -6.14 -0.49 -3.95
C GLU A 178 -5.67 -1.74 -4.72
N ARG A 179 -4.45 -1.69 -5.25
CA ARG A 179 -3.80 -2.81 -5.91
C ARG A 179 -3.61 -4.00 -4.98
N ALA A 180 -3.12 -3.78 -3.75
CA ALA A 180 -2.92 -4.85 -2.78
C ALA A 180 -4.25 -5.55 -2.42
N VAL A 181 -5.35 -4.79 -2.30
CA VAL A 181 -6.70 -5.35 -2.07
C VAL A 181 -7.17 -6.16 -3.27
N ARG A 182 -6.96 -5.66 -4.50
CA ARG A 182 -7.28 -6.39 -5.74
C ARG A 182 -6.55 -7.74 -5.81
N ASP A 183 -5.25 -7.71 -5.58
CA ASP A 183 -4.41 -8.92 -5.64
C ASP A 183 -4.83 -9.92 -4.54
N PHE A 184 -5.12 -9.43 -3.33
CA PHE A 184 -5.62 -10.26 -2.24
C PHE A 184 -6.97 -10.93 -2.56
N LEU A 185 -7.92 -10.19 -3.15
CA LEU A 185 -9.22 -10.75 -3.55
C LEU A 185 -9.06 -11.78 -4.68
N ALA A 186 -8.14 -11.54 -5.61
CA ALA A 186 -7.82 -12.51 -6.65
C ALA A 186 -7.27 -13.82 -6.05
N ASP A 187 -6.45 -13.75 -5.00
CA ASP A 187 -5.94 -14.92 -4.30
C ASP A 187 -7.02 -15.66 -3.51
N VAL A 188 -7.95 -14.94 -2.89
CA VAL A 188 -9.14 -15.54 -2.22
C VAL A 188 -10.00 -16.29 -3.23
N GLU A 189 -10.25 -15.71 -4.39
CA GLU A 189 -11.02 -16.33 -5.46
C GLU A 189 -10.32 -17.58 -6.02
N ASN A 190 -9.01 -17.52 -6.23
CA ASN A 190 -8.20 -18.69 -6.61
C ASN A 190 -8.37 -19.82 -5.58
N ALA A 191 -8.21 -19.52 -4.30
CA ALA A 191 -8.30 -20.53 -3.24
C ALA A 191 -9.74 -21.11 -3.12
N TYR A 192 -10.77 -20.29 -3.39
CA TYR A 192 -12.16 -20.74 -3.39
C TYR A 192 -12.44 -21.74 -4.53
N TRP A 193 -12.03 -21.42 -5.75
CA TRP A 193 -12.21 -22.30 -6.90
C TRP A 193 -11.29 -23.53 -6.86
N ASP A 194 -10.12 -23.44 -6.26
CA ASP A 194 -9.25 -24.59 -5.97
C ASP A 194 -9.94 -25.56 -5.00
N LEU A 195 -10.63 -25.04 -3.99
CA LEU A 195 -11.41 -25.86 -3.07
C LEU A 195 -12.62 -26.48 -3.75
N TYR A 196 -13.33 -25.72 -4.59
CA TYR A 196 -14.45 -26.25 -5.40
C TYR A 196 -13.97 -27.43 -6.27
N PHE A 197 -12.87 -27.25 -7.00
CA PHE A 197 -12.29 -28.31 -7.83
C PHE A 197 -11.90 -29.53 -6.98
N SER A 198 -11.30 -29.32 -5.80
CA SER A 198 -10.92 -30.42 -4.92
C SER A 198 -12.10 -31.27 -4.45
N TYR A 199 -13.27 -30.67 -4.21
CA TYR A 199 -14.51 -31.41 -3.92
C TYR A 199 -15.00 -32.21 -5.14
N ARG A 200 -14.96 -31.62 -6.33
CA ARG A 200 -15.34 -32.31 -7.57
C ARG A 200 -14.41 -33.47 -7.93
N ASP A 201 -13.08 -33.27 -7.68
CA ASP A 201 -12.10 -34.33 -7.82
C ASP A 201 -12.41 -35.51 -6.87
N LEU A 202 -12.71 -35.24 -5.60
CA LEU A 202 -13.07 -36.27 -4.65
C LEU A 202 -14.35 -37.01 -5.07
N ASP A 203 -15.42 -36.27 -5.40
CA ASP A 203 -16.71 -36.84 -5.82
C ASP A 203 -16.51 -37.76 -7.02
N ALA A 204 -15.75 -37.36 -8.04
CA ALA A 204 -15.47 -38.18 -9.23
C ALA A 204 -14.68 -39.44 -8.90
N ARG A 205 -13.70 -39.38 -7.99
CA ARG A 205 -12.90 -40.55 -7.59
C ARG A 205 -13.70 -41.53 -6.74
N ILE A 206 -14.58 -41.06 -5.85
CA ILE A 206 -15.48 -41.91 -5.07
C ILE A 206 -16.40 -42.69 -6.02
N GLU A 207 -17.03 -42.02 -6.98
CA GLU A 207 -17.95 -42.64 -7.92
C GLU A 207 -17.24 -43.72 -8.77
N VAL A 208 -16.05 -43.44 -9.31
CA VAL A 208 -15.31 -44.42 -10.10
C VAL A 208 -14.83 -45.59 -9.24
N ARG A 209 -14.44 -45.36 -7.96
CA ARG A 209 -14.17 -46.45 -7.02
C ARG A 209 -15.38 -47.35 -6.81
N GLU A 210 -16.57 -46.76 -6.57
CA GLU A 210 -17.81 -47.50 -6.37
C GLU A 210 -18.18 -48.37 -7.60
N ILE A 211 -18.00 -47.81 -8.81
CA ILE A 211 -18.17 -48.56 -10.06
C ILE A 211 -17.14 -49.72 -10.16
N ALA A 212 -15.89 -49.50 -9.75
CA ALA A 212 -14.88 -50.56 -9.76
C ALA A 212 -15.17 -51.65 -8.73
N GLU A 213 -15.65 -51.29 -7.53
CA GLU A 213 -16.13 -52.25 -6.51
C GLU A 213 -17.32 -53.09 -6.99
N ASP A 214 -18.29 -52.46 -7.65
CA ASP A 214 -19.42 -53.19 -8.24
C ASP A 214 -18.97 -54.15 -9.34
N THR A 215 -18.00 -53.74 -10.15
CA THR A 215 -17.36 -54.61 -11.15
C THR A 215 -16.72 -55.83 -10.50
N LEU A 216 -15.98 -55.66 -9.40
CA LEU A 216 -15.36 -56.73 -8.65
C LEU A 216 -16.41 -57.70 -8.05
N ARG A 217 -17.52 -57.17 -7.51
CA ARG A 217 -18.61 -57.99 -6.93
C ARG A 217 -19.32 -58.87 -7.96
N ARG A 218 -19.47 -58.39 -9.20
CA ARG A 218 -20.14 -59.14 -10.30
C ARG A 218 -19.28 -60.22 -10.91
N LEU A 219 -17.93 -60.29 -10.59
CA LEU A 219 -17.06 -61.35 -11.09
C LEU A 219 -17.31 -62.67 -10.36
N PRO A 220 -17.52 -63.79 -11.09
CA PRO A 220 -17.78 -65.10 -10.48
C PRO A 220 -16.57 -65.60 -9.68
N PRO A 221 -16.80 -66.33 -8.56
CA PRO A 221 -15.72 -66.79 -7.67
C PRO A 221 -14.91 -68.01 -8.21
N ASN A 222 -15.18 -68.49 -9.44
CA ASN A 222 -14.60 -69.71 -9.98
C ASN A 222 -13.17 -69.59 -10.51
N ASP A 223 -12.38 -70.65 -10.42
CA ASP A 223 -10.93 -70.76 -10.63
C ASP A 223 -10.35 -70.21 -11.95
N THR A 224 -11.14 -70.14 -13.02
CA THR A 224 -10.69 -69.59 -14.32
C THR A 224 -10.61 -68.08 -14.34
N SER A 225 -10.99 -67.40 -13.27
CA SER A 225 -11.04 -65.94 -13.18
C SER A 225 -10.08 -65.32 -12.15
N ILE A 226 -9.20 -66.10 -11.52
CA ILE A 226 -8.29 -65.62 -10.47
C ILE A 226 -7.48 -64.38 -10.92
N GLY A 227 -6.88 -64.44 -12.13
CA GLY A 227 -6.13 -63.31 -12.68
C GLY A 227 -7.00 -62.08 -12.93
N LYS A 228 -8.21 -62.28 -13.45
CA LYS A 228 -9.16 -61.15 -13.68
C LYS A 228 -9.67 -60.55 -12.38
N ARG A 229 -9.87 -61.35 -11.35
CA ARG A 229 -10.26 -60.87 -10.03
C ARG A 229 -9.14 -60.13 -9.34
N ALA A 230 -7.90 -60.61 -9.44
CA ALA A 230 -6.73 -59.91 -8.92
C ALA A 230 -6.51 -58.54 -9.60
N GLN A 231 -6.73 -58.46 -10.91
CA GLN A 231 -6.68 -57.21 -11.69
C GLN A 231 -7.77 -56.24 -11.28
N ALA A 232 -9.01 -56.74 -11.08
CA ALA A 232 -10.09 -55.89 -10.61
C ALA A 232 -9.86 -55.40 -9.17
N GLN A 233 -9.31 -56.25 -8.30
CA GLN A 233 -8.93 -55.83 -6.93
C GLN A 233 -7.83 -54.79 -6.94
N GLU A 234 -6.76 -54.96 -7.72
CA GLU A 234 -5.71 -53.92 -7.88
C GLU A 234 -6.28 -52.57 -8.31
N GLN A 235 -7.25 -52.59 -9.22
CA GLN A 235 -7.91 -51.38 -9.69
C GLN A 235 -8.71 -50.69 -8.57
N VAL A 236 -9.45 -51.45 -7.73
CA VAL A 236 -10.17 -50.92 -6.58
C VAL A 236 -9.20 -50.31 -5.58
N ASP A 237 -8.10 -51.03 -5.24
CA ASP A 237 -7.07 -50.54 -4.30
C ASP A 237 -6.40 -49.28 -4.81
N ARG A 238 -6.14 -49.19 -6.12
CA ARG A 238 -5.63 -48.00 -6.77
C ARG A 238 -6.57 -46.80 -6.65
N PHE A 239 -7.85 -46.98 -6.99
CA PHE A 239 -8.83 -45.89 -6.86
C PHE A 239 -9.04 -45.51 -5.39
N GLN A 240 -8.96 -46.44 -4.46
CA GLN A 240 -9.01 -46.14 -3.02
C GLN A 240 -7.80 -45.28 -2.60
N SER A 241 -6.60 -45.57 -3.10
CA SER A 241 -5.43 -44.71 -2.87
C SER A 241 -5.63 -43.31 -3.46
N GLU A 242 -6.20 -43.20 -4.65
CA GLU A 242 -6.52 -41.93 -5.28
C GLU A 242 -7.57 -41.11 -4.51
N VAL A 243 -8.56 -41.75 -3.89
CA VAL A 243 -9.54 -41.11 -2.99
C VAL A 243 -8.85 -40.55 -1.74
N VAL A 244 -7.91 -41.29 -1.15
CA VAL A 244 -7.13 -40.84 0.01
C VAL A 244 -6.27 -39.63 -0.36
N ASP A 245 -5.65 -39.65 -1.54
CA ASP A 245 -4.85 -38.53 -2.07
C ASP A 245 -5.73 -37.28 -2.33
N ALA A 246 -6.93 -37.46 -2.89
CA ALA A 246 -7.89 -36.37 -3.11
C ALA A 246 -8.38 -35.74 -1.80
N LEU A 247 -8.48 -36.51 -0.73
CA LEU A 247 -8.88 -35.99 0.58
C LEU A 247 -7.74 -35.24 1.28
N ASN A 248 -6.54 -35.86 1.32
CA ASN A 248 -5.45 -35.37 2.15
C ASN A 248 -4.43 -34.49 1.40
N GLY A 249 -4.41 -34.55 0.07
CA GLY A 249 -3.40 -33.98 -0.78
C GLY A 249 -2.22 -34.92 -1.02
N ARG A 250 -1.57 -34.75 -2.17
CA ARG A 250 -0.40 -35.51 -2.57
C ARG A 250 0.86 -34.73 -2.23
N VAL A 251 1.85 -35.40 -1.64
CA VAL A 251 3.18 -34.81 -1.43
C VAL A 251 3.91 -34.76 -2.77
N ILE A 252 4.26 -33.55 -3.21
CA ILE A 252 5.13 -33.37 -4.40
C ILE A 252 6.55 -33.71 -3.94
N ASP A 253 7.38 -34.32 -4.72
CA ASP A 253 8.79 -34.60 -4.41
C ASP A 253 9.09 -35.69 -3.36
N GLY A 254 8.34 -36.78 -3.35
CA GLY A 254 8.69 -37.98 -2.60
C GLY A 254 8.84 -37.77 -1.09
N THR A 255 9.78 -38.50 -0.49
CA THR A 255 9.99 -38.52 0.97
C THR A 255 10.86 -37.39 1.51
N ARG A 256 11.28 -36.43 0.68
CA ARG A 256 12.11 -35.31 1.13
C ARG A 256 11.33 -34.41 2.04
N THR A 257 11.71 -34.39 3.31
CA THR A 257 11.25 -33.40 4.26
C THR A 257 11.80 -32.04 3.82
N ASN A 258 10.90 -31.13 3.45
CA ASN A 258 11.29 -29.75 3.19
C ASN A 258 11.77 -29.14 4.51
N ASN A 259 13.06 -28.80 4.60
CA ASN A 259 13.68 -28.20 5.78
C ASN A 259 13.24 -26.75 6.04
N GLY A 260 12.08 -26.34 5.52
CA GLY A 260 11.50 -25.02 5.77
C GLY A 260 12.19 -23.86 5.06
N SER A 261 13.26 -24.12 4.28
CA SER A 261 14.05 -23.06 3.64
C SER A 261 13.50 -22.57 2.31
N VAL A 262 12.72 -23.38 1.60
CA VAL A 262 12.16 -23.04 0.29
C VAL A 262 10.74 -23.62 0.18
N GLY A 263 9.73 -22.86 0.42
CA GLY A 263 8.34 -23.29 0.24
C GLY A 263 7.39 -22.66 1.23
N GLY A 264 6.15 -22.51 0.81
CA GLY A 264 5.07 -22.00 1.63
C GLY A 264 4.74 -22.94 2.81
N SER A 265 3.79 -22.52 3.63
CA SER A 265 3.30 -23.28 4.79
C SER A 265 2.66 -24.63 4.42
N PHE A 266 2.37 -24.85 3.15
CA PHE A 266 1.67 -26.04 2.64
C PHE A 266 2.63 -26.94 1.87
N ARG A 267 2.79 -28.17 2.36
CA ARG A 267 3.67 -29.18 1.75
C ARG A 267 3.01 -30.08 0.71
N GLY A 268 1.67 -30.12 0.71
CA GLY A 268 0.89 -30.89 -0.24
C GLY A 268 0.33 -30.05 -1.37
N SER A 269 0.13 -30.63 -2.54
CA SER A 269 -0.65 -30.06 -3.63
C SER A 269 -1.95 -30.82 -3.80
N GLY A 270 -3.01 -30.09 -4.12
CA GLY A 270 -4.35 -30.65 -4.26
C GLY A 270 -4.93 -31.19 -2.95
N GLY A 271 -6.10 -31.77 -3.04
CA GLY A 271 -6.81 -32.36 -1.92
C GLY A 271 -7.59 -31.33 -1.07
N ILE A 272 -8.75 -31.77 -0.58
CA ILE A 272 -9.71 -30.91 0.12
C ILE A 272 -9.07 -30.29 1.35
N ARG A 273 -8.37 -31.06 2.18
CA ARG A 273 -7.80 -30.58 3.43
C ARG A 273 -6.74 -29.49 3.22
N VAL A 274 -5.96 -29.56 2.15
CA VAL A 274 -4.94 -28.56 1.84
C VAL A 274 -5.58 -27.30 1.28
N SER A 275 -6.50 -27.43 0.31
CA SER A 275 -7.22 -26.31 -0.29
C SER A 275 -8.08 -25.56 0.74
N GLU A 276 -8.75 -26.29 1.65
CA GLU A 276 -9.52 -25.68 2.73
C GLU A 276 -8.64 -24.88 3.69
N ARG A 277 -7.49 -25.41 4.10
CA ARG A 277 -6.56 -24.67 4.97
C ARG A 277 -6.00 -23.41 4.30
N LYS A 278 -5.75 -23.44 2.99
CA LYS A 278 -5.36 -22.25 2.22
C LYS A 278 -6.46 -21.19 2.28
N LEU A 279 -7.71 -21.59 2.01
CA LEU A 279 -8.85 -20.68 2.06
C LEU A 279 -9.08 -20.13 3.48
N ARG A 280 -8.96 -20.97 4.53
CA ARG A 280 -9.06 -20.53 5.93
C ARG A 280 -7.96 -19.52 6.29
N LEU A 281 -6.74 -19.73 5.82
CA LEU A 281 -5.65 -18.78 6.04
C LEU A 281 -5.98 -17.40 5.45
N LEU A 282 -6.44 -17.35 4.20
CA LEU A 282 -6.81 -16.10 3.56
C LEU A 282 -8.04 -15.46 4.21
N SER A 283 -9.08 -16.25 4.50
CA SER A 283 -10.31 -15.75 5.12
C SER A 283 -10.16 -15.42 6.61
N GLY A 284 -9.04 -15.79 7.24
CA GLY A 284 -8.82 -15.56 8.68
C GLY A 284 -9.69 -16.42 9.60
N LEU A 285 -10.21 -17.51 9.09
CA LEU A 285 -11.00 -18.46 9.88
C LEU A 285 -10.10 -19.35 10.75
N PRO A 286 -10.58 -19.82 11.89
CA PRO A 286 -9.85 -20.76 12.74
C PRO A 286 -9.50 -22.03 11.98
N ILE A 287 -8.29 -22.57 12.20
CA ILE A 287 -7.80 -23.75 11.47
C ILE A 287 -8.56 -25.03 11.89
N ASN A 288 -8.93 -25.13 13.15
CA ASN A 288 -9.53 -26.34 13.75
C ASN A 288 -10.79 -25.99 14.55
N ASP A 289 -11.86 -25.63 13.86
CA ASP A 289 -13.19 -25.37 14.45
C ASP A 289 -14.16 -26.56 14.34
N GLY A 290 -13.69 -27.68 13.77
CA GLY A 290 -14.50 -28.87 13.56
C GLY A 290 -15.51 -28.78 12.40
N THR A 291 -15.52 -27.66 11.66
CA THR A 291 -16.39 -27.47 10.49
C THR A 291 -15.61 -27.66 9.20
N LEU A 292 -16.27 -28.06 8.13
CA LEU A 292 -15.70 -28.12 6.78
C LEU A 292 -16.31 -27.02 5.91
N ILE A 293 -15.48 -26.26 5.22
CA ILE A 293 -15.95 -25.25 4.28
C ILE A 293 -16.25 -25.95 2.96
N ARG A 294 -17.52 -25.86 2.52
CA ARG A 294 -17.93 -26.34 1.21
C ARG A 294 -18.37 -25.15 0.35
N PRO A 295 -17.74 -24.92 -0.82
CA PRO A 295 -18.21 -23.95 -1.81
C PRO A 295 -19.62 -24.26 -2.27
N SER A 296 -20.49 -23.24 -2.33
CA SER A 296 -21.89 -23.39 -2.73
C SER A 296 -22.18 -22.88 -4.13
N ASP A 297 -21.28 -22.05 -4.69
CA ASP A 297 -21.48 -21.47 -6.00
C ASP A 297 -21.11 -22.48 -7.10
N SER A 298 -21.81 -22.39 -8.23
CA SER A 298 -21.48 -23.12 -9.44
C SER A 298 -20.71 -22.21 -10.42
N PRO A 299 -19.70 -22.76 -11.12
CA PRO A 299 -18.96 -22.02 -12.14
C PRO A 299 -19.88 -21.49 -13.24
N CYS A 300 -19.56 -20.32 -13.79
CA CYS A 300 -20.26 -19.79 -14.95
C CYS A 300 -19.87 -20.58 -16.20
N THR A 301 -20.86 -21.15 -16.89
CA THR A 301 -20.69 -21.87 -18.16
C THR A 301 -21.22 -21.08 -19.36
N ALA A 302 -21.77 -19.88 -19.15
CA ALA A 302 -22.28 -19.04 -20.23
C ALA A 302 -21.14 -18.39 -21.02
N LYS A 303 -21.30 -18.29 -22.34
CA LYS A 303 -20.34 -17.58 -23.18
C LYS A 303 -20.39 -16.09 -22.91
N MET A 304 -19.32 -15.55 -22.36
CA MET A 304 -19.15 -14.11 -22.15
C MET A 304 -18.44 -13.48 -23.36
N MET A 305 -18.98 -12.37 -23.85
CA MET A 305 -18.37 -11.59 -24.94
C MET A 305 -17.96 -10.23 -24.41
N PHE A 306 -16.73 -9.84 -24.69
CA PHE A 306 -16.17 -8.55 -24.31
C PHE A 306 -16.09 -7.66 -25.55
N ASP A 307 -16.66 -6.46 -25.44
CA ASP A 307 -16.44 -5.42 -26.44
C ASP A 307 -15.01 -4.87 -26.27
N TRP A 308 -14.24 -4.89 -27.34
CA TRP A 308 -12.81 -4.52 -27.28
C TRP A 308 -12.62 -3.04 -26.99
N ASP A 309 -13.37 -2.16 -27.67
CA ASP A 309 -13.16 -0.72 -27.57
C ASP A 309 -13.54 -0.18 -26.18
N SER A 310 -14.65 -0.64 -25.63
CA SER A 310 -15.04 -0.29 -24.27
C SER A 310 -14.07 -0.88 -23.23
N SER A 311 -13.63 -2.12 -23.41
CA SER A 311 -12.71 -2.79 -22.49
C SER A 311 -11.34 -2.12 -22.43
N ILE A 312 -10.81 -1.66 -23.58
CA ILE A 312 -9.53 -0.97 -23.59
C ILE A 312 -9.62 0.43 -22.98
N GLN A 313 -10.73 1.15 -23.19
CA GLN A 313 -10.96 2.44 -22.56
C GLN A 313 -11.05 2.30 -21.03
N GLU A 314 -11.77 1.29 -20.53
CA GLU A 314 -11.82 0.98 -19.10
C GLU A 314 -10.43 0.64 -18.55
N ALA A 315 -9.67 -0.23 -19.23
CA ALA A 315 -8.33 -0.60 -18.80
C ALA A 315 -7.38 0.60 -18.72
N LEU A 316 -7.37 1.46 -19.74
CA LEU A 316 -6.52 2.66 -19.75
C LEU A 316 -6.91 3.70 -18.70
N THR A 317 -8.18 3.74 -18.27
CA THR A 317 -8.65 4.72 -17.29
C THR A 317 -8.61 4.20 -15.85
N LEU A 318 -8.98 2.94 -15.62
CA LEU A 318 -9.24 2.41 -14.29
C LEU A 318 -8.06 1.63 -13.71
N ARG A 319 -7.17 1.09 -14.56
CA ARG A 319 -6.09 0.23 -14.10
C ARG A 319 -5.17 0.93 -13.12
N GLU A 320 -4.96 0.32 -11.97
CA GLU A 320 -4.27 0.91 -10.81
C GLU A 320 -2.81 1.24 -11.16
N GLU A 321 -2.11 0.37 -11.89
CA GLU A 321 -0.71 0.60 -12.27
C GLU A 321 -0.54 1.87 -13.14
N LEU A 322 -1.49 2.13 -14.06
CA LEU A 322 -1.47 3.34 -14.89
C LEU A 322 -1.82 4.59 -14.09
N ARG A 323 -2.81 4.51 -13.20
CA ARG A 323 -3.18 5.59 -12.29
C ARG A 323 -2.01 5.97 -11.40
N ARG A 324 -1.35 4.99 -10.80
CA ARG A 324 -0.14 5.17 -10.00
C ARG A 324 0.96 5.88 -10.79
N GLN A 325 1.28 5.40 -12.00
CA GLN A 325 2.34 5.98 -12.82
C GLN A 325 2.02 7.42 -13.25
N ARG A 326 0.76 7.74 -13.52
CA ARG A 326 0.33 9.13 -13.79
C ARG A 326 0.61 10.04 -12.60
N TRP A 327 0.34 9.59 -11.36
CA TRP A 327 0.70 10.33 -10.16
C TRP A 327 2.21 10.50 -10.00
N VAL A 328 3.00 9.48 -10.33
CA VAL A 328 4.47 9.58 -10.34
C VAL A 328 4.95 10.62 -11.35
N VAL A 329 4.43 10.62 -12.57
CA VAL A 329 4.75 11.64 -13.60
C VAL A 329 4.38 13.03 -13.09
N GLN A 330 3.21 13.20 -12.47
CA GLN A 330 2.77 14.46 -11.87
C GLN A 330 3.73 14.91 -10.76
N GLN A 331 4.16 14.02 -9.88
CA GLN A 331 5.15 14.30 -8.84
C GLN A 331 6.46 14.83 -9.46
N ARG A 332 7.01 14.15 -10.48
CA ARG A 332 8.24 14.57 -11.15
C ARG A 332 8.11 15.91 -11.86
N SER A 333 6.95 16.18 -12.44
CA SER A 333 6.62 17.47 -13.04
C SER A 333 6.64 18.62 -12.00
N LEU A 334 6.04 18.41 -10.83
CA LEU A 334 6.08 19.37 -9.72
C LEU A 334 7.52 19.58 -9.21
N GLU A 335 8.28 18.51 -9.04
CA GLU A 335 9.70 18.57 -8.63
C GLU A 335 10.54 19.40 -9.62
N LEU A 336 10.31 19.25 -10.93
CA LEU A 336 10.97 20.04 -11.97
C LEU A 336 10.63 21.53 -11.85
N ILE A 337 9.34 21.86 -11.66
CA ILE A 337 8.89 23.26 -11.47
C ILE A 337 9.61 23.88 -10.26
N ALA A 338 9.71 23.17 -9.14
CA ALA A 338 10.38 23.64 -7.95
C ALA A 338 11.90 23.79 -8.17
N ASN A 339 12.54 22.80 -8.80
CA ASN A 339 13.98 22.84 -9.04
C ASN A 339 14.40 23.97 -9.99
N ARG A 340 13.56 24.35 -10.96
CA ARG A 340 13.81 25.52 -11.81
C ARG A 340 13.81 26.84 -11.05
N ASN A 341 13.11 26.95 -9.92
CA ASN A 341 13.13 28.15 -9.08
C ASN A 341 14.52 28.40 -8.47
N PHE A 342 15.28 27.32 -8.17
CA PHE A 342 16.64 27.44 -7.61
C PHE A 342 17.70 27.96 -8.60
N LEU A 343 17.37 28.12 -9.88
CA LEU A 343 18.22 28.81 -10.85
C LEU A 343 18.16 30.34 -10.71
N LYS A 344 17.20 30.86 -9.93
CA LYS A 344 17.10 32.29 -9.65
C LYS A 344 18.05 32.65 -8.52
N PRO A 345 18.62 33.84 -8.52
CA PRO A 345 19.36 34.37 -7.36
C PRO A 345 18.38 34.56 -6.18
N GLN A 346 18.92 34.51 -4.98
CA GLN A 346 18.16 34.88 -3.79
C GLN A 346 18.16 36.41 -3.64
N LEU A 347 16.98 36.97 -3.55
CA LEU A 347 16.75 38.40 -3.29
C LEU A 347 15.66 38.51 -2.25
N ASP A 348 16.02 38.95 -1.05
CA ASP A 348 15.10 39.07 0.07
C ASP A 348 14.88 40.53 0.42
N LEU A 349 13.63 40.95 0.59
CA LEU A 349 13.26 42.19 1.22
C LEU A 349 13.25 41.96 2.74
N VAL A 350 14.07 42.72 3.46
CA VAL A 350 14.13 42.67 4.92
C VAL A 350 13.62 44.01 5.46
N SER A 351 12.59 43.93 6.29
CA SER A 351 12.03 45.08 7.01
C SER A 351 11.99 44.75 8.49
N GLN A 352 12.47 45.66 9.29
CA GLN A 352 12.54 45.51 10.73
C GLN A 352 12.12 46.81 11.38
N TYR A 353 11.32 46.71 12.42
CA TYR A 353 10.90 47.83 13.24
C TYR A 353 11.05 47.46 14.72
N ARG A 354 11.69 48.36 15.48
CA ARG A 354 11.94 48.19 16.92
C ARG A 354 11.41 49.40 17.68
N MET A 355 10.74 49.13 18.78
CA MET A 355 10.40 50.10 19.82
C MET A 355 11.26 49.75 21.03
N ARG A 356 12.03 50.71 21.51
CA ARG A 356 12.98 50.52 22.59
C ARG A 356 12.65 51.37 23.81
N GLY A 357 12.77 50.78 25.00
CA GLY A 357 12.77 51.44 26.29
C GLY A 357 14.11 51.29 26.97
N PHE A 358 14.59 52.32 27.65
CA PHE A 358 15.85 52.31 28.37
C PHE A 358 15.72 53.10 29.68
N SER A 359 15.96 52.46 30.84
CA SER A 359 15.83 53.04 32.16
C SER A 359 16.66 52.30 33.20
N ASN A 360 16.85 52.90 34.38
CA ASN A 360 17.31 52.18 35.58
C ASN A 360 16.18 51.48 36.34
N ASP A 361 14.93 51.61 35.93
CA ASP A 361 13.77 50.89 36.46
C ASP A 361 13.21 50.00 35.39
N LEU A 362 12.94 48.74 35.76
CA LEU A 362 12.39 47.74 34.86
C LEU A 362 11.01 48.16 34.32
N SER A 363 10.16 48.70 35.19
CA SER A 363 8.81 49.11 34.79
C SER A 363 8.79 50.24 33.75
N ALA A 364 9.73 51.16 33.85
CA ALA A 364 9.89 52.26 32.90
C ALA A 364 10.59 51.78 31.60
N ALA A 365 11.51 50.82 31.69
CA ALA A 365 12.16 50.22 30.53
C ALA A 365 11.22 49.33 29.73
N THR A 366 10.31 48.59 30.39
CA THR A 366 9.31 47.69 29.73
C THR A 366 8.07 48.43 29.20
N SER A 367 8.07 49.76 29.17
CA SER A 367 7.06 50.60 28.51
C SER A 367 7.57 51.12 27.14
N PRO A 368 7.92 50.27 26.16
CA PRO A 368 8.49 50.71 24.89
C PRO A 368 7.51 51.45 24.00
N PHE A 369 6.20 51.32 24.29
CA PHE A 369 5.15 51.98 23.52
C PHE A 369 4.98 53.49 23.78
N ASN A 370 5.75 54.09 24.67
CA ASN A 370 5.71 55.54 24.90
C ASN A 370 6.35 56.33 23.74
N GLY A 371 6.92 55.66 22.71
CA GLY A 371 7.38 56.25 21.47
C GLY A 371 8.72 57.02 21.55
N GLN A 372 9.44 56.96 22.66
CA GLN A 372 10.65 57.72 22.86
C GLN A 372 11.82 57.28 21.96
N TYR A 373 11.97 55.93 21.75
CA TYR A 373 13.05 55.40 20.93
C TYR A 373 12.49 54.43 19.92
N GLN A 374 12.57 54.78 18.64
CA GLN A 374 12.08 54.00 17.53
C GLN A 374 13.21 53.77 16.54
N GLU A 375 13.35 52.58 16.08
CA GLU A 375 14.34 52.19 15.09
C GLU A 375 13.67 51.43 13.96
N TRP A 376 14.03 51.72 12.73
CA TRP A 376 13.58 50.94 11.58
C TRP A 376 14.72 50.65 10.63
N GLN A 377 14.64 49.52 9.99
CA GLN A 377 15.57 49.10 8.95
C GLN A 377 14.76 48.53 7.77
N LEU A 378 15.09 49.01 6.58
CA LEU A 378 14.55 48.47 5.34
C LEU A 378 15.71 48.25 4.38
N GLY A 379 15.80 47.03 3.82
CA GLY A 379 16.90 46.67 2.96
C GLY A 379 16.60 45.52 2.04
N LEU A 380 17.47 45.33 1.06
CA LEU A 380 17.48 44.19 0.16
C LEU A 380 18.76 43.40 0.40
N GLU A 381 18.60 42.09 0.61
CA GLU A 381 19.70 41.14 0.68
C GLU A 381 19.75 40.34 -0.62
N TYR A 382 20.88 40.41 -1.30
CA TYR A 382 21.12 39.66 -2.54
C TYR A 382 22.22 38.64 -2.35
N GLN A 383 21.92 37.37 -2.70
CA GLN A 383 22.90 36.30 -2.65
C GLN A 383 22.77 35.44 -3.92
N MET A 384 23.91 35.13 -4.52
CA MET A 384 23.97 34.29 -5.72
C MET A 384 25.16 33.34 -5.66
N PRO A 385 24.97 32.03 -5.75
CA PRO A 385 26.07 31.08 -5.85
C PRO A 385 26.74 31.21 -7.24
N VAL A 386 28.04 31.45 -7.28
CA VAL A 386 28.77 31.54 -8.54
C VAL A 386 28.81 30.16 -9.21
N GLY A 387 28.28 30.05 -10.45
CA GLY A 387 28.29 28.85 -11.26
C GLY A 387 27.05 27.95 -11.15
N PHE A 388 26.17 28.10 -10.16
CA PHE A 388 24.88 27.37 -10.02
C PHE A 388 24.97 25.84 -10.22
N ARG A 389 26.12 25.20 -9.97
CA ARG A 389 26.35 23.78 -10.31
C ARG A 389 25.31 22.83 -9.69
N ARG A 390 25.00 23.04 -8.41
CA ARG A 390 24.00 22.20 -7.71
C ARG A 390 22.59 22.38 -8.26
N ALA A 391 22.19 23.62 -8.52
CA ALA A 391 20.86 23.92 -9.08
C ALA A 391 20.72 23.39 -10.51
N ASN A 392 21.75 23.60 -11.37
CA ASN A 392 21.76 23.06 -12.74
C ASN A 392 21.73 21.52 -12.75
N ALA A 393 22.51 20.87 -11.86
CA ALA A 393 22.48 19.41 -11.74
C ALA A 393 21.11 18.90 -11.29
N SER A 394 20.48 19.58 -10.33
CA SER A 394 19.14 19.24 -9.84
C SER A 394 18.08 19.37 -10.94
N VAL A 395 18.09 20.46 -11.72
CA VAL A 395 17.15 20.64 -12.84
C VAL A 395 17.35 19.56 -13.90
N ARG A 396 18.61 19.34 -14.34
CA ARG A 396 18.90 18.29 -15.33
C ARG A 396 18.48 16.90 -14.87
N ASN A 397 18.73 16.58 -13.61
CA ASN A 397 18.29 15.31 -13.02
C ASN A 397 16.77 15.19 -13.03
N SER A 398 16.04 16.25 -12.64
CA SER A 398 14.57 16.26 -12.66
C SER A 398 13.99 16.14 -14.07
N GLU A 399 14.63 16.78 -15.07
CA GLU A 399 14.21 16.65 -16.48
C GLU A 399 14.39 15.23 -17.00
N LEU A 400 15.54 14.62 -16.76
CA LEU A 400 15.80 13.23 -17.15
C LEU A 400 14.88 12.24 -16.44
N THR A 401 14.61 12.47 -15.16
CA THR A 401 13.69 11.62 -14.38
C THR A 401 12.26 11.75 -14.91
N LEU A 402 11.79 12.96 -15.21
CA LEU A 402 10.47 13.18 -15.79
C LEU A 402 10.32 12.49 -17.15
N VAL A 403 11.32 12.61 -18.03
CA VAL A 403 11.32 11.91 -19.34
C VAL A 403 11.27 10.41 -19.14
N ARG A 404 12.09 9.86 -18.23
CA ARG A 404 12.09 8.42 -17.91
C ARG A 404 10.71 7.95 -17.45
N GLU A 405 10.08 8.63 -16.48
CA GLU A 405 8.79 8.22 -15.95
C GLU A 405 7.66 8.34 -17.00
N THR A 406 7.78 9.31 -17.91
CA THR A 406 6.83 9.43 -19.03
C THR A 406 6.98 8.28 -20.04
N GLU A 407 8.21 7.85 -20.35
CA GLU A 407 8.43 6.68 -21.21
C GLU A 407 7.97 5.38 -20.53
N VAL A 408 8.19 5.26 -19.21
CA VAL A 408 7.64 4.13 -18.42
C VAL A 408 6.13 4.07 -18.52
N LEU A 409 5.43 5.22 -18.43
CA LEU A 409 3.97 5.27 -18.59
C LEU A 409 3.54 4.77 -19.97
N ARG A 410 4.20 5.21 -21.05
CA ARG A 410 3.91 4.76 -22.42
C ARG A 410 4.10 3.25 -22.60
N GLU A 411 5.18 2.70 -22.02
CA GLU A 411 5.42 1.25 -22.09
C GLU A 411 4.39 0.47 -21.26
N GLN A 412 3.96 1.00 -20.12
CA GLN A 412 2.88 0.39 -19.33
C GLN A 412 1.55 0.43 -20.10
N GLU A 413 1.21 1.53 -20.79
CA GLU A 413 0.02 1.60 -21.63
C GLU A 413 0.06 0.54 -22.74
N ARG A 414 1.21 0.34 -23.40
CA ARG A 414 1.39 -0.75 -24.37
C ARG A 414 1.24 -2.13 -23.74
N ALA A 415 1.86 -2.35 -22.57
CA ALA A 415 1.76 -3.61 -21.86
C ALA A 415 0.31 -3.96 -21.47
N VAL A 416 -0.49 -2.96 -21.09
CA VAL A 416 -1.93 -3.12 -20.82
C VAL A 416 -2.70 -3.56 -22.05
N HIS A 417 -2.41 -3.00 -23.23
CA HIS A 417 -3.03 -3.45 -24.48
C HIS A 417 -2.76 -4.93 -24.75
N TYR A 418 -1.50 -5.37 -24.60
CA TYR A 418 -1.13 -6.78 -24.79
C TYR A 418 -1.72 -7.69 -23.70
N GLY A 419 -1.68 -7.26 -22.44
CA GLY A 419 -2.23 -8.01 -21.31
C GLY A 419 -3.74 -8.27 -21.48
N LEU A 420 -4.51 -7.22 -21.80
CA LEU A 420 -5.94 -7.34 -22.06
C LEU A 420 -6.24 -8.24 -23.27
N SER A 421 -5.48 -8.09 -24.37
CA SER A 421 -5.64 -8.95 -25.56
C SER A 421 -5.40 -10.42 -25.21
N ASN A 422 -4.36 -10.70 -24.44
CA ASN A 422 -4.05 -12.06 -23.99
C ASN A 422 -5.15 -12.61 -23.08
N ALA A 423 -5.65 -11.83 -22.11
CA ALA A 423 -6.71 -12.26 -21.21
C ALA A 423 -8.03 -12.56 -21.96
N VAL A 424 -8.42 -11.71 -22.92
CA VAL A 424 -9.61 -11.95 -23.75
C VAL A 424 -9.45 -13.19 -24.63
N ASN A 425 -8.27 -13.40 -25.21
CA ASN A 425 -8.01 -14.60 -26.01
C ASN A 425 -7.99 -15.85 -25.14
N GLU A 426 -7.42 -15.76 -23.93
CA GLU A 426 -7.41 -16.86 -22.97
C GLU A 426 -8.83 -17.22 -22.51
N SER A 427 -9.70 -16.22 -22.28
CA SER A 427 -11.11 -16.50 -21.93
C SER A 427 -11.86 -17.22 -23.06
N LYS A 428 -11.60 -16.86 -24.33
CA LYS A 428 -12.16 -17.58 -25.50
C LYS A 428 -11.62 -19.01 -25.59
N ARG A 429 -10.29 -19.18 -25.44
CA ARG A 429 -9.64 -20.51 -25.44
C ARG A 429 -10.21 -21.40 -24.33
N ALA A 430 -10.34 -20.86 -23.12
CA ALA A 430 -10.87 -21.59 -21.97
C ALA A 430 -12.35 -22.01 -22.20
N PHE A 431 -13.16 -21.15 -22.80
CA PHE A 431 -14.53 -21.48 -23.16
C PHE A 431 -14.59 -22.58 -24.24
N ASP A 432 -13.80 -22.48 -25.30
CA ASP A 432 -13.76 -23.50 -26.35
C ASP A 432 -13.27 -24.84 -25.78
N ASN A 433 -12.30 -24.83 -24.87
CA ASN A 433 -11.83 -26.02 -24.15
C ASN A 433 -12.95 -26.62 -23.29
N LEU A 434 -13.72 -25.79 -22.56
CA LEU A 434 -14.85 -26.24 -21.75
C LEU A 434 -15.86 -27.00 -22.61
N LEU A 435 -16.28 -26.47 -23.76
CA LEU A 435 -17.19 -27.12 -24.67
C LEU A 435 -16.64 -28.44 -25.23
N LEU A 436 -15.34 -28.52 -25.49
CA LEU A 436 -14.69 -29.74 -25.97
C LEU A 436 -14.67 -30.83 -24.87
N GLN A 437 -14.36 -30.45 -23.62
CA GLN A 437 -14.35 -31.39 -22.50
C GLN A 437 -15.77 -31.85 -22.15
N GLU A 438 -16.79 -31.01 -22.26
CA GLU A 438 -18.18 -31.36 -22.10
C GLU A 438 -18.61 -32.44 -23.13
N LYS A 439 -18.33 -32.20 -24.41
CA LYS A 439 -18.62 -33.17 -25.49
C LYS A 439 -17.89 -34.49 -25.27
N ARG A 440 -16.60 -34.42 -24.84
CA ARG A 440 -15.82 -35.61 -24.52
C ARG A 440 -16.46 -36.40 -23.37
N LEU A 441 -16.91 -35.74 -22.31
CA LEU A 441 -17.54 -36.37 -21.18
C LEU A 441 -18.85 -37.07 -21.60
N ILE A 442 -19.71 -36.40 -22.37
CA ILE A 442 -20.96 -36.96 -22.90
C ILE A 442 -20.65 -38.24 -23.70
N SER A 443 -19.70 -38.20 -24.62
CA SER A 443 -19.33 -39.36 -25.45
C SER A 443 -18.81 -40.57 -24.65
N ILE A 444 -18.08 -40.32 -23.55
CA ILE A 444 -17.57 -41.39 -22.68
C ILE A 444 -18.69 -41.96 -21.83
N VAL A 445 -19.62 -41.14 -21.34
CA VAL A 445 -20.83 -41.60 -20.62
C VAL A 445 -21.72 -42.46 -21.54
N GLU A 446 -21.93 -42.06 -22.79
CA GLU A 446 -22.63 -42.85 -23.79
C GLU A 446 -21.95 -44.20 -24.07
N GLN A 447 -20.61 -44.20 -24.17
CA GLN A 447 -19.82 -45.42 -24.33
C GLN A 447 -19.97 -46.36 -23.13
N LEU A 448 -19.94 -45.82 -21.90
CA LEU A 448 -20.13 -46.62 -20.69
C LEU A 448 -21.54 -47.25 -20.65
N ASN A 449 -22.57 -46.46 -20.90
CA ASN A 449 -23.95 -46.94 -20.96
C ASN A 449 -24.15 -48.05 -22.02
N ALA A 450 -23.50 -47.93 -23.18
CA ALA A 450 -23.53 -48.95 -24.23
C ALA A 450 -22.83 -50.26 -23.81
N ILE A 451 -21.74 -50.17 -23.03
CA ILE A 451 -21.03 -51.35 -22.50
C ILE A 451 -21.87 -52.02 -21.42
N GLU A 452 -22.53 -51.26 -20.54
CA GLU A 452 -23.43 -51.81 -19.51
C GLU A 452 -24.64 -52.48 -20.11
N ALA A 453 -25.29 -51.89 -21.11
CA ALA A 453 -26.43 -52.49 -21.83
C ALA A 453 -26.06 -53.82 -22.53
N LYS A 454 -24.85 -53.97 -23.09
CA LYS A 454 -24.36 -55.23 -23.66
C LYS A 454 -24.15 -56.30 -22.60
N GLN A 455 -23.71 -55.93 -21.41
CA GLN A 455 -23.51 -56.84 -20.30
C GLN A 455 -24.85 -57.38 -19.77
N ASP A 456 -25.88 -56.52 -19.66
CA ASP A 456 -27.22 -56.90 -19.24
C ASP A 456 -27.90 -57.81 -20.28
N ALA A 457 -27.53 -57.72 -21.58
CA ALA A 457 -27.96 -58.58 -22.66
C ALA A 457 -27.22 -59.95 -22.72
N ALA A 458 -26.44 -60.32 -21.69
CA ALA A 458 -25.61 -61.53 -21.59
C ALA A 458 -24.49 -61.67 -22.65
N GLU A 459 -24.15 -60.60 -23.38
CA GLU A 459 -22.94 -60.53 -24.19
C GLU A 459 -21.73 -60.26 -23.28
N ARG A 460 -20.70 -61.08 -23.32
CA ARG A 460 -19.48 -60.96 -22.51
C ARG A 460 -18.68 -59.69 -22.95
N ALA A 461 -18.88 -58.57 -22.31
CA ALA A 461 -17.94 -57.45 -22.44
C ALA A 461 -16.59 -57.83 -21.82
N GLU A 462 -15.49 -57.58 -22.52
CA GLU A 462 -14.14 -57.81 -21.97
C GLU A 462 -13.91 -56.91 -20.76
N LEU A 463 -13.49 -57.51 -19.64
CA LEU A 463 -13.22 -56.78 -18.39
C LEU A 463 -12.22 -55.61 -18.60
N ASP A 464 -11.21 -55.82 -19.44
CA ASP A 464 -10.20 -54.79 -19.73
C ASP A 464 -10.79 -53.53 -20.37
N VAL A 465 -11.73 -53.69 -21.30
CA VAL A 465 -12.43 -52.59 -21.97
C VAL A 465 -13.24 -51.77 -20.95
N ARG A 466 -13.88 -52.46 -20.01
CA ARG A 466 -14.67 -51.82 -18.95
C ARG A 466 -13.79 -51.05 -17.97
N LEU A 467 -12.71 -51.65 -17.47
CA LEU A 467 -11.74 -51.01 -16.57
C LEU A 467 -11.09 -49.78 -17.22
N GLU A 468 -10.75 -49.90 -18.50
CA GLU A 468 -10.20 -48.74 -19.24
C GLU A 468 -11.25 -47.65 -19.45
N THR A 469 -12.50 -47.99 -19.69
CA THR A 469 -13.58 -46.97 -19.82
C THR A 469 -13.82 -46.23 -18.51
N HIS A 470 -13.70 -46.89 -17.35
CA HIS A 470 -13.79 -46.23 -16.04
C HIS A 470 -12.64 -45.25 -15.82
N ARG A 471 -11.41 -45.59 -16.22
CA ARG A 471 -10.26 -44.68 -16.16
C ARG A 471 -10.47 -43.44 -17.05
N ARG A 472 -10.99 -43.65 -18.27
CA ARG A 472 -11.31 -42.57 -19.20
C ARG A 472 -12.42 -41.68 -18.69
N LEU A 473 -13.44 -42.26 -18.01
CA LEU A 473 -14.51 -41.49 -17.39
C LEU A 473 -13.96 -40.58 -16.29
N LEU A 474 -13.13 -41.13 -15.41
CA LEU A 474 -12.50 -40.31 -14.37
C LEU A 474 -11.68 -39.15 -14.97
N ASP A 475 -10.80 -39.46 -15.94
CA ASP A 475 -10.00 -38.41 -16.61
C ASP A 475 -10.88 -37.34 -17.30
N ALA A 476 -11.96 -37.76 -17.95
CA ALA A 476 -12.88 -36.83 -18.62
C ALA A 476 -13.61 -35.92 -17.63
N ARG A 477 -14.08 -36.45 -16.48
CA ARG A 477 -14.75 -35.68 -15.44
C ARG A 477 -13.79 -34.67 -14.81
N LEU A 478 -12.58 -35.10 -14.46
CA LEU A 478 -11.56 -34.21 -13.89
C LEU A 478 -11.23 -33.08 -14.85
N ARG A 479 -11.03 -33.39 -16.13
CA ARG A 479 -10.73 -32.37 -17.14
C ARG A 479 -11.90 -31.43 -17.40
N TYR A 480 -13.14 -31.92 -17.34
CA TYR A 480 -14.32 -31.08 -17.45
C TYR A 480 -14.38 -30.07 -16.30
N HIS A 481 -14.28 -30.53 -15.04
CA HIS A 481 -14.32 -29.66 -13.88
C HIS A 481 -13.12 -28.71 -13.81
N GLN A 482 -11.95 -29.17 -14.27
CA GLN A 482 -10.79 -28.29 -14.42
C GLN A 482 -11.06 -27.18 -15.45
N ALA A 483 -11.67 -27.52 -16.60
CA ALA A 483 -12.00 -26.55 -17.63
C ALA A 483 -13.07 -25.54 -17.17
N GLU A 484 -14.04 -25.97 -16.34
CA GLU A 484 -15.01 -25.06 -15.70
C GLU A 484 -14.30 -24.00 -14.85
N VAL A 485 -13.39 -24.42 -13.98
CA VAL A 485 -12.64 -23.52 -13.10
C VAL A 485 -11.70 -22.63 -13.92
N GLU A 486 -10.97 -23.17 -14.91
CA GLU A 486 -10.09 -22.40 -15.80
C GLU A 486 -10.88 -21.28 -16.51
N TYR A 487 -12.10 -21.56 -16.96
CA TYR A 487 -12.93 -20.56 -17.63
C TYR A 487 -13.34 -19.42 -16.69
N VAL A 488 -13.78 -19.72 -15.47
CA VAL A 488 -14.14 -18.71 -14.47
C VAL A 488 -12.93 -17.84 -14.10
N LEU A 489 -11.78 -18.46 -13.89
CA LEU A 489 -10.54 -17.73 -13.60
C LEU A 489 -10.08 -16.88 -14.79
N ALA A 490 -10.28 -17.33 -16.03
CA ALA A 490 -10.01 -16.54 -17.22
C ALA A 490 -10.94 -15.31 -17.33
N LEU A 491 -12.23 -15.45 -17.00
CA LEU A 491 -13.16 -14.32 -16.93
C LEU A 491 -12.75 -13.30 -15.86
N ARG A 492 -12.35 -13.78 -14.68
CA ARG A 492 -11.80 -12.89 -13.63
C ARG A 492 -10.55 -12.16 -14.13
N ASN A 493 -9.62 -12.85 -14.79
CA ASN A 493 -8.40 -12.25 -15.30
C ASN A 493 -8.68 -11.12 -16.31
N VAL A 494 -9.72 -11.23 -17.13
CA VAL A 494 -10.17 -10.10 -17.97
C VAL A 494 -10.55 -8.90 -17.10
N ASN A 495 -11.27 -9.10 -15.99
CA ASN A 495 -11.64 -8.01 -15.08
C ASN A 495 -10.43 -7.43 -14.34
N VAL A 496 -9.40 -8.24 -14.04
CA VAL A 496 -8.11 -7.75 -13.52
C VAL A 496 -7.43 -6.84 -14.55
N GLU A 497 -7.33 -7.32 -15.80
CA GLU A 497 -6.67 -6.56 -16.87
C GLU A 497 -7.44 -5.28 -17.26
N LYS A 498 -8.75 -5.25 -17.04
CA LYS A 498 -9.60 -4.06 -17.20
C LYS A 498 -9.50 -3.09 -16.02
N GLY A 499 -8.95 -3.49 -14.87
CA GLY A 499 -8.99 -2.72 -13.62
C GLY A 499 -10.40 -2.62 -13.01
N THR A 500 -11.27 -3.59 -13.31
CA THR A 500 -12.68 -3.61 -12.85
C THR A 500 -12.95 -4.69 -11.82
N LEU A 501 -11.92 -5.44 -11.37
CA LEU A 501 -12.11 -6.58 -10.46
C LEU A 501 -12.82 -6.19 -9.16
N LEU A 502 -12.43 -5.09 -8.52
CA LEU A 502 -13.06 -4.64 -7.27
C LEU A 502 -14.55 -4.37 -7.47
N ARG A 503 -14.93 -3.73 -8.57
CA ARG A 503 -16.34 -3.49 -8.93
C ARG A 503 -17.08 -4.80 -9.22
N TYR A 504 -16.43 -5.74 -9.90
CA TYR A 504 -16.96 -7.06 -10.16
C TYR A 504 -17.24 -7.83 -8.86
N CYS A 505 -16.37 -7.70 -7.86
CA CYS A 505 -16.53 -8.29 -6.53
C CYS A 505 -17.45 -7.47 -5.60
N ASN A 506 -18.08 -6.37 -6.08
CA ASN A 506 -18.88 -5.43 -5.27
C ASN A 506 -18.11 -4.82 -4.08
N VAL A 507 -16.81 -4.62 -4.25
CA VAL A 507 -15.94 -3.96 -3.26
C VAL A 507 -15.66 -2.54 -3.69
N TRP A 508 -15.94 -1.59 -2.82
CA TRP A 508 -15.73 -0.18 -3.03
C TRP A 508 -14.80 0.36 -1.96
N LEU A 509 -13.73 1.03 -2.38
CA LEU A 509 -12.91 1.81 -1.47
C LEU A 509 -13.69 3.10 -1.16
N ASN A 510 -13.96 3.34 0.10
CA ASN A 510 -14.59 4.58 0.55
C ASN A 510 -13.47 5.59 0.86
N GLU A 511 -13.15 6.44 -0.11
CA GLU A 511 -12.33 7.61 0.15
C GLU A 511 -13.25 8.65 0.82
N SER A 512 -12.86 9.14 2.01
CA SER A 512 -13.56 10.27 2.57
C SER A 512 -13.35 11.49 1.67
N ALA A 513 -14.43 12.19 1.36
CA ALA A 513 -14.43 13.29 0.40
C ALA A 513 -13.62 14.52 0.87
N SER A 514 -13.17 14.57 2.13
CA SER A 514 -12.39 15.65 2.68
C SER A 514 -11.14 15.16 3.39
N SER A 515 -10.02 15.88 3.18
CA SER A 515 -8.77 15.63 3.92
C SER A 515 -8.97 15.77 5.45
N GLY A 516 -9.95 16.54 5.89
CA GLY A 516 -10.32 16.69 7.30
C GLY A 516 -10.85 15.41 7.91
N ASP A 517 -11.73 14.69 7.20
CA ASP A 517 -12.30 13.44 7.71
C ASP A 517 -11.24 12.33 7.76
N ALA A 518 -10.34 12.27 6.77
CA ALA A 518 -9.21 11.35 6.78
C ALA A 518 -8.25 11.65 7.94
N THR A 519 -8.01 12.93 8.24
CA THR A 519 -7.18 13.37 9.37
C THR A 519 -7.85 13.03 10.70
N ILE A 520 -9.16 13.27 10.83
CA ILE A 520 -9.94 12.92 12.03
C ILE A 520 -9.95 11.40 12.22
N ASP A 521 -10.13 10.63 11.15
CA ASP A 521 -10.12 9.18 11.22
C ASP A 521 -8.72 8.63 11.58
N ALA A 522 -7.66 9.18 11.00
CA ALA A 522 -6.28 8.86 11.37
C ALA A 522 -6.00 9.25 12.84
N TYR A 523 -6.43 10.45 13.27
CA TYR A 523 -6.27 10.92 14.64
C TYR A 523 -7.07 10.07 15.64
N ASN A 524 -8.32 9.74 15.35
CA ASN A 524 -9.15 8.87 16.19
C ASN A 524 -8.56 7.47 16.32
N ARG A 525 -7.88 6.97 15.30
CA ARG A 525 -7.19 5.67 15.34
C ARG A 525 -5.92 5.70 16.16
N VAL A 526 -5.22 6.82 16.18
CA VAL A 526 -4.05 7.04 17.04
C VAL A 526 -4.48 7.30 18.47
N ALA A 527 -5.52 8.09 18.69
CA ALA A 527 -6.01 8.48 20.02
C ALA A 527 -6.76 7.36 20.76
N VAL A 528 -7.33 6.39 20.05
CA VAL A 528 -7.99 5.20 20.67
C VAL A 528 -6.97 4.15 21.11
N GLN A 529 -5.71 4.40 20.93
CA GLN A 529 -4.66 3.55 21.48
C GLN A 529 -4.23 3.98 22.90
N ASP A 530 -5.09 3.79 23.86
CA ASP A 530 -4.65 3.09 25.04
C ASP A 530 -4.20 1.70 24.58
N TYR A 531 -2.96 1.35 24.85
CA TYR A 531 -2.26 0.11 24.52
C TYR A 531 -2.98 -1.15 25.01
N GLN A 532 -4.21 -1.36 24.61
CA GLN A 532 -4.86 -2.64 24.71
C GLN A 532 -4.57 -3.41 23.42
N VAL A 533 -3.60 -4.29 23.55
CA VAL A 533 -3.37 -5.38 22.63
C VAL A 533 -4.72 -6.00 22.29
N PHE A 534 -5.23 -5.70 21.08
CA PHE A 534 -6.44 -6.26 20.48
C PHE A 534 -7.79 -5.94 21.14
N PRO A 535 -8.42 -4.82 20.84
CA PRO A 535 -9.86 -4.78 20.96
C PRO A 535 -10.46 -5.59 19.80
N ASN A 536 -11.32 -6.53 20.16
CA ASN A 536 -12.30 -7.14 19.27
C ASN A 536 -13.27 -6.04 18.75
N SER A 537 -12.85 -5.19 17.85
CA SER A 537 -13.77 -4.31 17.12
C SER A 537 -13.93 -4.86 15.72
N ARG A 538 -15.03 -5.60 15.53
CA ARG A 538 -15.53 -6.08 14.26
C ARG A 538 -15.94 -4.95 13.29
N ASP A 539 -15.80 -3.69 13.68
CA ASP A 539 -16.47 -2.61 13.00
C ASP A 539 -15.52 -1.48 12.63
N LYS A 540 -14.67 -1.64 11.68
CA LYS A 540 -14.21 -0.54 10.82
C LYS A 540 -12.95 -0.93 10.07
N VAL A 541 -13.13 -1.53 8.93
CA VAL A 541 -12.11 -1.52 7.87
C VAL A 541 -12.08 -0.10 7.31
N ILE A 542 -10.94 0.57 7.39
CA ILE A 542 -10.78 1.88 6.79
C ILE A 542 -11.04 1.76 5.30
N GLY A 543 -12.03 2.50 4.83
CA GLY A 543 -12.26 2.70 3.41
C GLY A 543 -12.82 1.53 2.62
N MET A 544 -13.34 0.46 3.25
CA MET A 544 -14.00 -0.63 2.54
C MET A 544 -15.47 -0.73 2.95
N SER A 545 -16.36 -0.55 2.00
CA SER A 545 -17.79 -0.85 2.12
C SER A 545 -18.14 -1.93 1.09
N THR A 546 -18.69 -3.04 1.56
CA THR A 546 -19.36 -4.02 0.70
C THR A 546 -20.82 -3.66 0.60
N ARG A 547 -21.34 -3.53 -0.61
CA ARG A 547 -22.77 -3.43 -0.89
C ARG A 547 -23.32 -4.77 -1.32
#